data_cafe4a58dfedc41242604ea7999ca33f
#
_entry.id   cafe4a58dfedc41242604ea7999ca33f
#
_cell.length_a   1.000
_cell.length_b   1.000
_cell.length_c   1.000
_cell.angle_alpha   90.00
_cell.angle_beta   90.00
_cell.angle_gamma   90.00
#
_symmetry.space_group_name_H-M   'P 1'
#
loop_
_entity.id
_entity.type
_entity.pdbx_description
1 polymer ?
#
loop_
_entity_poly.entity_id
_entity_poly.type
_entity_poly.pdbx_seq_one_letter_code
_entity_poly.pdbx_strand_id
1 'polypeptide(L)'
;MDGLATAAGHEDRHAPLKNYCRGLLLPGERKSIEPMAARLDPGNVQAARQSLHHLVAKAPWSDEVLLERVREQVLPAMEKNGPVAAWIVDDTGFPKKGKHSVGVARQYCGQLGKQENCRVAVSLSVATWSSSLPIGYRLYLPKEWAEDAERRKKPEVPEEVGFQTKPEIALDQIRAAVAANVARGVVLADAAYGINTEFRDGLSKLGLPYVVGVQSSMTVWEPGAEPLPTQPWKGQGRPPRLLRRSDRHQPVSVKQLAMPRSSAFKDVTWRAGTAGKLRSRFAAVRVRPAHRDYEKAEPYPEEWLLMEWPKGEAEPTKYWVSTLPPTTKLKALVKMAKHRWIIERDYEELKRELGLGHFEGRNW
;
A
#
# COMPACT_ATOMS: atom_id res chain seq x y z
N MET A 1 3.25 -18.50 -19.77
CA MET A 1 4.49 -19.06 -19.15
C MET A 1 5.72 -18.75 -20.00
N ASP A 2 5.70 -18.95 -21.33
CA ASP A 2 6.90 -18.70 -22.17
C ASP A 2 7.37 -17.24 -22.12
N GLY A 3 6.45 -16.29 -22.15
CA GLY A 3 6.81 -14.88 -22.02
C GLY A 3 7.48 -14.51 -20.69
N LEU A 4 7.10 -15.12 -19.57
CA LEU A 4 7.77 -14.93 -18.27
C LEU A 4 9.15 -15.61 -18.25
N ALA A 5 9.27 -16.78 -18.87
CA ALA A 5 10.54 -17.48 -18.97
C ALA A 5 11.58 -16.62 -19.73
N THR A 6 11.17 -16.01 -20.84
CA THR A 6 12.03 -15.07 -21.61
C THR A 6 12.47 -13.87 -20.75
N ALA A 7 11.59 -13.34 -19.89
CA ALA A 7 11.91 -12.23 -19.00
C ALA A 7 12.95 -12.58 -17.93
N ALA A 8 13.15 -13.87 -17.61
CA ALA A 8 14.21 -14.32 -16.72
C ALA A 8 15.63 -14.19 -17.36
N GLY A 9 15.72 -13.83 -18.65
CA GLY A 9 16.96 -13.63 -19.39
C GLY A 9 17.53 -14.89 -19.99
N HIS A 10 18.57 -15.49 -19.42
CA HIS A 10 19.26 -16.64 -20.02
C HIS A 10 18.37 -17.89 -20.14
N GLU A 11 18.52 -18.65 -21.23
CA GLU A 11 17.70 -19.83 -21.56
C GLU A 11 17.71 -20.89 -20.45
N ASP A 12 18.86 -21.09 -19.78
CA ASP A 12 19.00 -22.05 -18.67
C ASP A 12 18.04 -21.76 -17.49
N ARG A 13 17.47 -20.55 -17.40
CA ARG A 13 16.51 -20.16 -16.36
C ARG A 13 15.07 -20.47 -16.75
N HIS A 14 14.79 -20.75 -18.03
CA HIS A 14 13.42 -20.93 -18.53
C HIS A 14 12.75 -22.16 -17.91
N ALA A 15 13.41 -23.31 -17.96
CA ALA A 15 12.86 -24.54 -17.37
C ALA A 15 12.74 -24.46 -15.85
N PRO A 16 13.76 -23.98 -15.10
CA PRO A 16 13.64 -23.76 -13.65
C PRO A 16 12.50 -22.82 -13.26
N LEU A 17 12.31 -21.70 -13.97
CA LEU A 17 11.21 -20.76 -13.69
C LEU A 17 9.84 -21.40 -13.93
N LYS A 18 9.67 -22.10 -15.06
CA LYS A 18 8.43 -22.85 -15.33
C LYS A 18 8.14 -23.90 -14.26
N ASN A 19 9.17 -24.62 -13.84
CA ASN A 19 9.06 -25.61 -12.76
C ASN A 19 8.74 -24.97 -11.41
N TYR A 20 9.35 -23.83 -11.09
CA TYR A 20 9.02 -23.09 -9.87
C TYR A 20 7.54 -22.69 -9.86
N CYS A 21 7.05 -22.08 -10.94
CA CYS A 21 5.65 -21.72 -11.06
C CYS A 21 4.71 -22.96 -10.98
N ARG A 22 5.07 -24.08 -11.63
CA ARG A 22 4.31 -25.35 -11.51
C ARG A 22 4.31 -25.83 -10.06
N GLY A 23 5.45 -25.80 -9.37
CA GLY A 23 5.57 -26.20 -7.96
C GLY A 23 4.67 -25.38 -7.03
N LEU A 24 4.52 -24.08 -7.30
CA LEU A 24 3.58 -23.23 -6.56
C LEU A 24 2.11 -23.61 -6.80
N LEU A 25 1.76 -24.03 -8.02
CA LEU A 25 0.38 -24.40 -8.40
C LEU A 25 0.00 -25.82 -8.00
N LEU A 26 0.97 -26.74 -7.86
CA LEU A 26 0.69 -28.11 -7.44
C LEU A 26 0.13 -28.16 -6.01
N PRO A 27 -0.80 -29.10 -5.71
CA PRO A 27 -1.31 -29.28 -4.34
C PRO A 27 -0.17 -29.56 -3.34
N GLY A 28 -0.33 -29.13 -2.12
CA GLY A 28 0.61 -29.40 -1.02
C GLY A 28 0.69 -28.23 -0.02
N GLU A 29 0.76 -28.56 1.25
CA GLU A 29 0.72 -27.59 2.37
C GLU A 29 1.95 -26.67 2.40
N ARG A 30 3.12 -27.20 2.00
CA ARG A 30 4.37 -26.45 2.01
C ARG A 30 4.91 -26.19 0.61
N LYS A 31 5.17 -24.92 0.31
CA LYS A 31 5.68 -24.43 -0.98
C LYS A 31 7.13 -23.93 -0.89
N SER A 32 7.94 -24.46 0.05
CA SER A 32 9.38 -24.24 0.04
C SER A 32 10.06 -25.16 -0.98
N ILE A 33 11.30 -24.85 -1.35
CA ILE A 33 12.00 -25.45 -2.51
C ILE A 33 12.04 -26.99 -2.47
N GLU A 34 12.41 -27.56 -1.32
CA GLU A 34 12.56 -29.01 -1.21
C GLU A 34 11.24 -29.80 -1.37
N PRO A 35 10.14 -29.44 -0.66
CA PRO A 35 8.84 -30.08 -0.91
C PRO A 35 8.31 -29.87 -2.32
N MET A 36 8.62 -28.72 -2.96
CA MET A 36 8.25 -28.51 -4.38
C MET A 36 9.05 -29.42 -5.30
N ALA A 37 10.36 -29.54 -5.10
CA ALA A 37 11.23 -30.42 -5.88
C ALA A 37 10.79 -31.87 -5.81
N ALA A 38 10.44 -32.36 -4.61
CA ALA A 38 9.94 -33.74 -4.43
C ALA A 38 8.63 -34.02 -5.18
N ARG A 39 7.76 -33.00 -5.35
CA ARG A 39 6.51 -33.14 -6.13
C ARG A 39 6.72 -33.01 -7.63
N LEU A 40 7.68 -32.18 -8.06
CA LEU A 40 7.96 -31.93 -9.47
C LEU A 40 8.69 -33.09 -10.14
N ASP A 41 9.67 -33.65 -9.43
CA ASP A 41 10.51 -34.75 -9.94
C ASP A 41 10.84 -35.73 -8.79
N PRO A 42 9.92 -36.65 -8.46
CA PRO A 42 10.14 -37.62 -7.39
C PRO A 42 11.33 -38.55 -7.64
N GLY A 43 11.68 -38.79 -8.91
CA GLY A 43 12.81 -39.65 -9.30
C GLY A 43 14.17 -38.98 -9.14
N ASN A 44 14.23 -37.63 -9.13
CA ASN A 44 15.51 -36.89 -9.02
C ASN A 44 15.36 -35.61 -8.21
N VAL A 45 14.86 -35.78 -6.99
CA VAL A 45 14.56 -34.66 -6.05
C VAL A 45 15.74 -33.74 -5.84
N GLN A 46 16.97 -34.29 -5.73
CA GLN A 46 18.16 -33.50 -5.44
C GLN A 46 18.53 -32.55 -6.60
N ALA A 47 18.47 -33.00 -7.85
CA ALA A 47 18.71 -32.15 -9.00
C ALA A 47 17.62 -31.09 -9.15
N ALA A 48 16.33 -31.44 -8.99
CA ALA A 48 15.22 -30.51 -9.01
C ALA A 48 15.39 -29.42 -7.91
N ARG A 49 15.79 -29.82 -6.69
CA ARG A 49 16.06 -28.90 -5.58
C ARG A 49 17.19 -27.92 -5.91
N GLN A 50 18.29 -28.42 -6.45
CA GLN A 50 19.45 -27.57 -6.84
C GLN A 50 19.05 -26.57 -7.92
N SER A 51 18.33 -27.01 -8.94
CA SER A 51 17.83 -26.17 -10.04
C SER A 51 16.93 -25.04 -9.52
N LEU A 52 15.91 -25.37 -8.71
CA LEU A 52 15.01 -24.38 -8.13
C LEU A 52 15.73 -23.43 -7.18
N HIS A 53 16.65 -23.95 -6.36
CA HIS A 53 17.44 -23.12 -5.44
C HIS A 53 18.35 -22.16 -6.20
N HIS A 54 19.03 -22.62 -7.25
CA HIS A 54 19.87 -21.77 -8.08
C HIS A 54 19.05 -20.63 -8.69
N LEU A 55 17.89 -20.93 -9.28
CA LEU A 55 17.01 -19.91 -9.85
C LEU A 55 16.67 -18.81 -8.83
N VAL A 56 16.22 -19.21 -7.64
CA VAL A 56 15.65 -18.25 -6.66
C VAL A 56 16.70 -17.53 -5.85
N ALA A 57 17.87 -18.16 -5.59
CA ALA A 57 18.86 -17.63 -4.65
C ALA A 57 20.19 -17.18 -5.31
N LYS A 58 20.43 -17.53 -6.58
CA LYS A 58 21.73 -17.31 -7.21
C LYS A 58 21.66 -16.73 -8.63
N ALA A 59 20.61 -17.04 -9.37
CA ALA A 59 20.51 -16.59 -10.75
C ALA A 59 20.26 -15.07 -10.83
N PRO A 60 21.04 -14.32 -11.64
CA PRO A 60 20.90 -12.87 -11.75
C PRO A 60 19.76 -12.49 -12.73
N TRP A 61 18.51 -12.61 -12.27
CA TRP A 61 17.31 -12.12 -12.98
C TRP A 61 16.75 -10.89 -12.26
N SER A 62 16.05 -10.05 -13.00
CA SER A 62 15.42 -8.83 -12.47
C SER A 62 13.94 -9.09 -12.18
N ASP A 63 13.54 -8.82 -10.95
CA ASP A 63 12.12 -8.83 -10.55
C ASP A 63 11.35 -7.70 -11.25
N GLU A 64 11.97 -6.55 -11.51
CA GLU A 64 11.36 -5.45 -12.27
C GLU A 64 10.98 -5.89 -13.68
N VAL A 65 11.89 -6.58 -14.41
CA VAL A 65 11.63 -7.09 -15.77
C VAL A 65 10.53 -8.16 -15.75
N LEU A 66 10.51 -9.03 -14.73
CA LEU A 66 9.43 -10.00 -14.56
C LEU A 66 8.07 -9.32 -14.28
N LEU A 67 8.04 -8.34 -13.39
CA LEU A 67 6.83 -7.58 -13.09
C LEU A 67 6.34 -6.77 -14.30
N GLU A 68 7.24 -6.21 -15.09
CA GLU A 68 6.91 -5.54 -16.35
C GLU A 68 6.22 -6.53 -17.31
N ARG A 69 6.79 -7.71 -17.50
CA ARG A 69 6.19 -8.74 -18.36
C ARG A 69 4.84 -9.22 -17.84
N VAL A 70 4.68 -9.35 -16.53
CA VAL A 70 3.37 -9.65 -15.91
C VAL A 70 2.36 -8.55 -16.23
N ARG A 71 2.73 -7.27 -16.06
CA ARG A 71 1.87 -6.14 -16.40
C ARG A 71 1.43 -6.18 -17.86
N GLU A 72 2.37 -6.33 -18.80
CA GLU A 72 2.08 -6.39 -20.23
C GLU A 72 1.08 -7.50 -20.61
N GLN A 73 1.18 -8.65 -19.96
CA GLN A 73 0.32 -9.80 -20.27
C GLN A 73 -1.04 -9.75 -19.58
N VAL A 74 -1.10 -9.27 -18.34
CA VAL A 74 -2.28 -9.39 -17.49
C VAL A 74 -3.17 -8.15 -17.51
N LEU A 75 -2.59 -6.93 -17.49
CA LEU A 75 -3.40 -5.70 -17.45
C LEU A 75 -4.36 -5.56 -18.62
N PRO A 76 -3.97 -5.83 -19.88
CA PRO A 76 -4.92 -5.74 -21.00
C PRO A 76 -6.11 -6.70 -20.87
N ALA A 77 -5.89 -7.88 -20.26
CA ALA A 77 -6.97 -8.83 -20.00
C ALA A 77 -7.88 -8.37 -18.86
N MET A 78 -7.33 -7.75 -17.82
CA MET A 78 -8.11 -7.15 -16.73
C MET A 78 -8.96 -5.98 -17.23
N GLU A 79 -8.41 -5.11 -18.06
CA GLU A 79 -9.08 -3.91 -18.58
C GLU A 79 -10.25 -4.25 -19.54
N LYS A 80 -10.20 -5.39 -20.21
CA LYS A 80 -11.35 -5.90 -20.99
C LYS A 80 -12.58 -6.16 -20.10
N ASN A 81 -12.37 -6.50 -18.83
CA ASN A 81 -13.45 -6.75 -17.86
C ASN A 81 -13.86 -5.50 -17.07
N GLY A 82 -13.25 -4.35 -17.35
CA GLY A 82 -13.57 -3.06 -16.75
C GLY A 82 -12.32 -2.20 -16.53
N PRO A 83 -12.49 -0.87 -16.53
CA PRO A 83 -11.36 0.05 -16.39
C PRO A 83 -10.69 -0.09 -15.02
N VAL A 84 -9.42 0.33 -14.96
CA VAL A 84 -8.71 0.49 -13.69
C VAL A 84 -9.47 1.49 -12.81
N ALA A 85 -9.88 1.03 -11.63
CA ALA A 85 -10.60 1.83 -10.67
C ALA A 85 -9.67 2.41 -9.60
N ALA A 86 -8.69 1.64 -9.17
CA ALA A 86 -7.81 2.02 -8.08
C ALA A 86 -6.37 1.51 -8.25
N TRP A 87 -5.44 2.25 -7.63
CA TRP A 87 -4.10 1.81 -7.26
C TRP A 87 -4.06 1.66 -5.75
N ILE A 88 -3.78 0.46 -5.27
CA ILE A 88 -3.90 0.15 -3.85
C ILE A 88 -2.51 -0.10 -3.27
N VAL A 89 -2.13 0.75 -2.31
CA VAL A 89 -0.91 0.60 -1.51
C VAL A 89 -1.25 -0.13 -0.23
N ASP A 90 -0.44 -1.14 0.07
CA ASP A 90 -0.50 -1.85 1.35
C ASP A 90 0.86 -2.43 1.71
N ASP A 91 0.96 -2.91 2.95
CA ASP A 91 2.11 -3.73 3.34
C ASP A 91 1.68 -5.13 3.79
N THR A 92 2.57 -6.09 3.58
CA THR A 92 2.33 -7.47 4.04
C THR A 92 3.50 -7.95 4.87
N GLY A 93 3.19 -8.46 6.07
CA GLY A 93 4.15 -9.02 7.00
C GLY A 93 4.38 -10.52 6.74
N PHE A 94 5.64 -10.96 6.87
CA PHE A 94 6.08 -12.34 6.80
C PHE A 94 6.75 -12.71 8.12
N PRO A 95 6.08 -13.44 9.03
CA PRO A 95 6.68 -13.89 10.28
C PRO A 95 7.97 -14.67 10.03
N LYS A 96 9.00 -14.41 10.80
CA LYS A 96 10.29 -15.11 10.72
C LYS A 96 10.77 -15.50 12.10
N LYS A 97 11.32 -16.71 12.21
CA LYS A 97 12.08 -17.15 13.39
C LYS A 97 13.54 -16.70 13.24
N GLY A 98 14.11 -16.14 14.29
CA GLY A 98 15.53 -15.71 14.28
C GLY A 98 15.77 -14.31 13.68
N LYS A 99 17.05 -13.89 13.67
CA LYS A 99 17.48 -12.50 13.40
C LYS A 99 18.26 -12.32 12.11
N HIS A 100 18.48 -13.38 11.33
CA HIS A 100 19.45 -13.39 10.23
C HIS A 100 18.86 -13.16 8.84
N SER A 101 17.55 -13.19 8.70
CA SER A 101 16.90 -12.88 7.42
C SER A 101 16.91 -11.36 7.19
N VAL A 102 17.29 -10.92 5.99
CA VAL A 102 17.35 -9.49 5.65
C VAL A 102 16.02 -8.80 5.91
N GLY A 103 16.06 -7.58 6.45
CA GLY A 103 14.87 -6.79 6.77
C GLY A 103 14.04 -7.28 7.95
N VAL A 104 14.49 -8.33 8.65
CA VAL A 104 13.78 -8.84 9.84
C VAL A 104 13.97 -7.90 11.03
N ALA A 105 12.87 -7.51 11.64
CA ALA A 105 12.84 -6.71 12.86
C ALA A 105 11.58 -7.03 13.67
N ARG A 106 11.56 -6.62 14.94
CA ARG A 106 10.33 -6.64 15.74
C ARG A 106 9.46 -5.45 15.34
N GLN A 107 8.47 -5.70 14.54
CA GLN A 107 7.56 -4.70 13.99
C GLN A 107 6.14 -5.24 13.89
N TYR A 108 5.16 -4.39 13.59
CA TYR A 108 3.79 -4.83 13.43
C TYR A 108 3.68 -5.81 12.26
N CYS A 109 3.16 -7.00 12.55
CA CYS A 109 2.90 -8.04 11.56
C CYS A 109 1.39 -8.19 11.37
N GLY A 110 0.85 -7.65 10.28
CA GLY A 110 -0.59 -7.68 9.98
C GLY A 110 -1.16 -9.09 9.97
N GLN A 111 -0.38 -10.09 9.52
CA GLN A 111 -0.80 -11.49 9.53
C GLN A 111 -1.07 -12.04 10.95
N LEU A 112 -0.36 -11.54 11.95
CA LEU A 112 -0.48 -11.98 13.35
C LEU A 112 -1.28 -10.99 14.21
N GLY A 113 -1.63 -9.81 13.66
CA GLY A 113 -2.34 -8.75 14.39
C GLY A 113 -1.58 -8.16 15.60
N LYS A 114 -0.26 -8.35 15.66
CA LYS A 114 0.60 -7.91 16.78
C LYS A 114 2.01 -7.55 16.34
N GLN A 115 2.77 -6.93 17.23
CA GLN A 115 4.21 -6.77 17.03
C GLN A 115 4.92 -8.12 17.19
N GLU A 116 5.61 -8.54 16.14
CA GLU A 116 6.34 -9.79 16.09
C GLU A 116 7.58 -9.65 15.19
N ASN A 117 8.49 -10.62 15.28
CA ASN A 117 9.65 -10.69 14.43
C ASN A 117 9.23 -11.07 13.02
N CYS A 118 9.30 -10.13 12.09
CA CYS A 118 8.83 -10.32 10.72
C CYS A 118 9.63 -9.47 9.73
N ARG A 119 9.55 -9.86 8.45
CA ARG A 119 9.83 -8.98 7.30
C ARG A 119 8.55 -8.29 6.89
N VAL A 120 8.66 -7.13 6.31
CA VAL A 120 7.52 -6.42 5.71
C VAL A 120 7.87 -6.03 4.28
N ALA A 121 6.97 -6.31 3.36
CA ALA A 121 7.05 -5.79 2.00
C ALA A 121 5.93 -4.78 1.76
N VAL A 122 6.29 -3.63 1.18
CA VAL A 122 5.35 -2.66 0.66
C VAL A 122 4.98 -3.05 -0.76
N SER A 123 3.72 -3.02 -1.09
CA SER A 123 3.22 -3.38 -2.42
C SER A 123 2.33 -2.31 -3.02
N LEU A 124 2.33 -2.27 -4.34
CA LEU A 124 1.38 -1.53 -5.16
C LEU A 124 0.60 -2.51 -6.04
N SER A 125 -0.73 -2.47 -5.95
CA SER A 125 -1.62 -3.27 -6.80
C SER A 125 -2.51 -2.35 -7.64
N VAL A 126 -2.75 -2.75 -8.90
CA VAL A 126 -3.79 -2.17 -9.76
C VAL A 126 -5.07 -2.97 -9.57
N ALA A 127 -6.20 -2.31 -9.43
CA ALA A 127 -7.48 -2.96 -9.26
C ALA A 127 -8.56 -2.39 -10.20
N THR A 128 -9.34 -3.29 -10.80
CA THR A 128 -10.67 -3.01 -11.33
C THR A 128 -11.69 -3.21 -10.21
N TRP A 129 -12.99 -3.15 -10.48
CA TRP A 129 -14.00 -3.47 -9.46
C TRP A 129 -14.13 -4.98 -9.14
N SER A 130 -13.52 -5.84 -9.93
CA SER A 130 -13.67 -7.31 -9.84
C SER A 130 -12.37 -8.07 -9.68
N SER A 131 -11.24 -7.48 -10.03
CA SER A 131 -9.93 -8.13 -10.02
C SER A 131 -8.83 -7.15 -9.62
N SER A 132 -7.71 -7.67 -9.14
CA SER A 132 -6.51 -6.91 -8.82
C SER A 132 -5.25 -7.66 -9.26
N LEU A 133 -4.19 -6.88 -9.47
CA LEU A 133 -2.88 -7.39 -9.84
C LEU A 133 -1.82 -6.60 -9.07
N PRO A 134 -1.00 -7.24 -8.24
CA PRO A 134 0.20 -6.61 -7.70
C PRO A 134 1.18 -6.30 -8.84
N ILE A 135 1.62 -5.05 -8.93
CA ILE A 135 2.53 -4.56 -9.97
C ILE A 135 3.86 -4.05 -9.40
N GLY A 136 3.98 -3.97 -8.10
CA GLY A 136 5.19 -3.58 -7.40
C GLY A 136 5.26 -4.22 -6.02
N TYR A 137 6.44 -4.72 -5.68
CA TYR A 137 6.80 -5.18 -4.34
C TYR A 137 8.17 -4.64 -3.98
N ARG A 138 8.34 -4.18 -2.76
CA ARG A 138 9.65 -3.81 -2.24
C ARG A 138 9.77 -4.21 -0.78
N LEU A 139 10.85 -4.92 -0.44
CA LEU A 139 11.16 -5.25 0.94
C LEU A 139 11.48 -3.96 1.71
N TYR A 140 10.79 -3.74 2.82
CA TYR A 140 11.13 -2.68 3.76
C TYR A 140 12.39 -3.06 4.52
N LEU A 141 13.41 -2.21 4.42
CA LEU A 141 14.65 -2.36 5.17
C LEU A 141 14.60 -1.43 6.39
N PRO A 142 14.41 -1.95 7.62
CA PRO A 142 14.40 -1.13 8.82
C PRO A 142 15.71 -0.34 8.98
N LYS A 143 15.63 0.83 9.63
CA LYS A 143 16.77 1.74 9.81
C LYS A 143 17.98 1.03 10.44
N GLU A 144 17.74 0.19 11.43
CA GLU A 144 18.78 -0.63 12.09
C GLU A 144 19.50 -1.63 11.16
N TRP A 145 18.88 -1.99 10.03
CA TRP A 145 19.49 -2.78 8.97
C TRP A 145 20.23 -1.91 7.97
N ALA A 146 19.64 -0.78 7.59
CA ALA A 146 20.19 0.11 6.59
C ALA A 146 21.50 0.77 7.05
N GLU A 147 21.62 1.04 8.36
CA GLU A 147 22.79 1.71 8.96
C GLU A 147 23.88 0.74 9.44
N ASP A 148 23.64 -0.57 9.47
CA ASP A 148 24.61 -1.60 9.92
C ASP A 148 25.30 -2.24 8.71
N ALA A 149 26.47 -1.72 8.35
CA ALA A 149 27.26 -2.21 7.21
C ALA A 149 27.65 -3.70 7.33
N GLU A 150 27.98 -4.18 8.53
CA GLU A 150 28.35 -5.58 8.73
C GLU A 150 27.14 -6.53 8.59
N ARG A 151 25.98 -6.09 9.07
CA ARG A 151 24.75 -6.84 8.94
C ARG A 151 24.28 -6.96 7.50
N ARG A 152 24.59 -5.95 6.64
CA ARG A 152 24.24 -5.92 5.22
C ARG A 152 25.09 -6.84 4.34
N LYS A 153 26.36 -7.03 4.69
CA LYS A 153 27.31 -7.83 3.88
C LYS A 153 26.87 -9.26 3.65
N LYS A 154 26.45 -9.95 4.72
CA LYS A 154 26.09 -11.38 4.65
C LYS A 154 24.89 -11.67 3.75
N PRO A 155 23.79 -10.92 3.82
CA PRO A 155 22.65 -11.08 2.92
C PRO A 155 22.81 -10.35 1.58
N GLU A 156 23.98 -9.80 1.26
CA GLU A 156 24.31 -9.15 -0.01
C GLU A 156 23.33 -7.99 -0.34
N VAL A 157 23.03 -7.12 0.64
CA VAL A 157 22.18 -5.94 0.40
C VAL A 157 22.95 -4.95 -0.48
N PRO A 158 22.41 -4.54 -1.65
CA PRO A 158 23.09 -3.60 -2.54
C PRO A 158 23.40 -2.26 -1.83
N GLU A 159 24.52 -1.63 -2.18
CA GLU A 159 25.00 -0.41 -1.52
C GLU A 159 24.02 0.76 -1.70
N GLU A 160 23.37 0.83 -2.87
CA GLU A 160 22.38 1.85 -3.21
C GLU A 160 21.07 1.74 -2.43
N VAL A 161 20.81 0.60 -1.77
CA VAL A 161 19.61 0.41 -0.96
C VAL A 161 19.80 1.06 0.41
N GLY A 162 19.32 2.28 0.57
CA GLY A 162 19.28 3.02 1.83
C GLY A 162 18.00 2.80 2.63
N PHE A 163 17.94 3.45 3.80
CA PHE A 163 16.70 3.53 4.56
C PHE A 163 15.67 4.39 3.84
N GLN A 164 14.47 3.86 3.72
CA GLN A 164 13.28 4.60 3.29
C GLN A 164 12.12 4.22 4.20
N THR A 165 11.27 5.17 4.51
CA THR A 165 9.99 4.89 5.17
C THR A 165 9.04 4.16 4.21
N LYS A 166 8.06 3.45 4.74
CA LYS A 166 7.06 2.76 3.91
C LYS A 166 6.30 3.71 2.97
N PRO A 167 5.87 4.93 3.39
CA PRO A 167 5.27 5.90 2.48
C PRO A 167 6.19 6.35 1.34
N GLU A 168 7.49 6.51 1.58
CA GLU A 168 8.47 6.83 0.53
C GLU A 168 8.60 5.70 -0.48
N ILE A 169 8.72 4.45 -0.01
CA ILE A 169 8.76 3.26 -0.87
C ILE A 169 7.49 3.19 -1.73
N ALA A 170 6.32 3.39 -1.12
CA ALA A 170 5.04 3.39 -1.84
C ALA A 170 4.98 4.48 -2.92
N LEU A 171 5.46 5.68 -2.61
CA LEU A 171 5.48 6.79 -3.55
C LEU A 171 6.44 6.52 -4.72
N ASP A 172 7.58 5.87 -4.48
CA ASP A 172 8.51 5.47 -5.54
C ASP A 172 7.89 4.41 -6.47
N GLN A 173 7.19 3.42 -5.92
CA GLN A 173 6.45 2.45 -6.75
C GLN A 173 5.35 3.12 -7.58
N ILE A 174 4.63 4.09 -7.02
CA ILE A 174 3.61 4.88 -7.74
C ILE A 174 4.26 5.70 -8.86
N ARG A 175 5.40 6.35 -8.61
CA ARG A 175 6.16 7.08 -9.63
C ARG A 175 6.60 6.16 -10.78
N ALA A 176 7.10 4.97 -10.45
CA ALA A 176 7.48 3.96 -11.44
C ALA A 176 6.28 3.51 -12.28
N ALA A 177 5.11 3.29 -11.65
CA ALA A 177 3.88 2.93 -12.36
C ALA A 177 3.39 4.08 -13.29
N VAL A 178 3.51 5.35 -12.86
CA VAL A 178 3.22 6.51 -13.72
C VAL A 178 4.18 6.56 -14.90
N ALA A 179 5.48 6.37 -14.67
CA ALA A 179 6.51 6.37 -15.72
C ALA A 179 6.30 5.21 -16.72
N ALA A 180 5.82 4.07 -16.26
CA ALA A 180 5.45 2.92 -17.09
C ALA A 180 4.08 3.06 -17.78
N ASN A 181 3.44 4.24 -17.73
CA ASN A 181 2.14 4.52 -18.32
C ASN A 181 1.03 3.54 -17.92
N VAL A 182 1.07 3.00 -16.71
CA VAL A 182 -0.01 2.17 -16.18
C VAL A 182 -1.29 3.01 -16.09
N ALA A 183 -2.43 2.45 -16.52
CA ALA A 183 -3.72 3.13 -16.49
C ALA A 183 -4.02 3.68 -15.09
N ARG A 184 -4.34 4.97 -14.99
CA ARG A 184 -4.48 5.68 -13.72
C ARG A 184 -5.77 5.30 -13.00
N GLY A 185 -5.68 5.09 -11.70
CA GLY A 185 -6.80 4.89 -10.79
C GLY A 185 -6.74 5.81 -9.59
N VAL A 186 -7.72 5.70 -8.71
CA VAL A 186 -7.71 6.39 -7.42
C VAL A 186 -6.73 5.69 -6.48
N VAL A 187 -5.79 6.42 -5.88
CA VAL A 187 -4.86 5.81 -4.92
C VAL A 187 -5.56 5.55 -3.60
N LEU A 188 -5.52 4.30 -3.16
CA LEU A 188 -6.08 3.85 -1.89
C LEU A 188 -4.94 3.39 -0.98
N ALA A 189 -4.96 3.83 0.28
CA ALA A 189 -4.03 3.40 1.30
C ALA A 189 -4.68 3.44 2.68
N ASP A 190 -4.09 2.75 3.64
CA ASP A 190 -4.56 2.81 5.02
C ASP A 190 -4.03 4.04 5.78
N ALA A 191 -4.32 4.11 7.08
CA ALA A 191 -3.93 5.25 7.90
C ALA A 191 -2.41 5.34 8.16
N ALA A 192 -1.66 4.25 8.01
CA ALA A 192 -0.20 4.28 8.16
C ALA A 192 0.46 5.12 7.04
N TYR A 193 -0.14 5.12 5.85
CA TYR A 193 0.28 5.94 4.72
C TYR A 193 -0.42 7.29 4.70
N GLY A 194 -1.73 7.29 4.93
CA GLY A 194 -2.55 8.48 4.74
C GLY A 194 -2.32 9.59 5.76
N ILE A 195 -1.73 9.33 6.94
CA ILE A 195 -1.31 10.38 7.88
C ILE A 195 -0.06 11.13 7.42
N ASN A 196 0.75 10.54 6.53
CA ASN A 196 1.96 11.16 6.01
C ASN A 196 1.59 12.24 4.99
N THR A 197 1.93 13.49 5.30
CA THR A 197 1.60 14.65 4.46
C THR A 197 2.40 14.63 3.16
N GLU A 198 3.68 14.27 3.24
CA GLU A 198 4.59 14.18 2.09
C GLU A 198 4.09 13.15 1.07
N PHE A 199 3.50 12.05 1.55
CA PHE A 199 2.86 11.04 0.70
C PHE A 199 1.65 11.63 -0.05
N ARG A 200 0.71 12.30 0.65
CA ARG A 200 -0.45 12.91 0.01
C ARG A 200 -0.06 14.05 -0.95
N ASP A 201 0.89 14.90 -0.56
CA ASP A 201 1.44 15.96 -1.43
C ASP A 201 2.11 15.37 -2.67
N GLY A 202 2.82 14.24 -2.52
CA GLY A 202 3.42 13.50 -3.64
C GLY A 202 2.37 12.99 -4.63
N LEU A 203 1.26 12.42 -4.15
CA LEU A 203 0.15 11.97 -4.99
C LEU A 203 -0.49 13.15 -5.74
N SER A 204 -0.72 14.26 -5.04
CA SER A 204 -1.29 15.49 -5.63
C SER A 204 -0.38 16.06 -6.73
N LYS A 205 0.95 16.08 -6.52
CA LYS A 205 1.93 16.51 -7.53
C LYS A 205 1.94 15.62 -8.77
N LEU A 206 1.62 14.33 -8.63
CA LEU A 206 1.49 13.38 -9.74
C LEU A 206 0.12 13.48 -10.45
N GLY A 207 -0.79 14.34 -9.95
CA GLY A 207 -2.15 14.48 -10.48
C GLY A 207 -3.00 13.23 -10.23
N LEU A 208 -2.73 12.47 -9.16
CA LEU A 208 -3.45 11.26 -8.81
C LEU A 208 -4.48 11.57 -7.72
N PRO A 209 -5.78 11.31 -7.97
CA PRO A 209 -6.77 11.37 -6.91
C PRO A 209 -6.54 10.26 -5.89
N TYR A 210 -6.91 10.51 -4.64
CA TYR A 210 -6.76 9.52 -3.59
C TYR A 210 -7.96 9.43 -2.64
N VAL A 211 -8.08 8.29 -1.97
CA VAL A 211 -8.90 8.05 -0.78
C VAL A 211 -8.02 7.27 0.20
N VAL A 212 -7.52 7.95 1.22
CA VAL A 212 -6.57 7.37 2.16
C VAL A 212 -7.08 7.44 3.59
N GLY A 213 -6.88 6.37 4.34
CA GLY A 213 -7.21 6.31 5.76
C GLY A 213 -6.42 7.35 6.55
N VAL A 214 -7.01 7.86 7.64
CA VAL A 214 -6.34 8.77 8.57
C VAL A 214 -6.69 8.43 10.01
N GLN A 215 -5.87 8.86 10.96
CA GLN A 215 -6.11 8.67 12.38
C GLN A 215 -7.14 9.69 12.91
N SER A 216 -7.83 9.34 13.98
CA SER A 216 -8.82 10.19 14.65
C SER A 216 -8.26 11.53 15.17
N SER A 217 -6.94 11.59 15.37
CA SER A 217 -6.20 12.76 15.82
C SER A 217 -5.78 13.72 14.69
N MET A 218 -5.95 13.34 13.41
CA MET A 218 -5.63 14.26 12.31
C MET A 218 -6.41 15.56 12.46
N THR A 219 -5.71 16.69 12.31
CA THR A 219 -6.34 18.01 12.42
C THR A 219 -6.78 18.56 11.08
N VAL A 220 -7.96 19.19 11.09
CA VAL A 220 -8.57 19.83 9.92
C VAL A 220 -9.23 21.14 10.33
N TRP A 221 -9.38 22.05 9.40
CA TRP A 221 -10.27 23.19 9.50
C TRP A 221 -11.72 22.72 9.24
N GLU A 222 -12.64 23.24 10.05
CA GLU A 222 -14.08 22.95 9.86
C GLU A 222 -14.57 23.40 8.48
N PRO A 223 -15.71 22.86 7.98
CA PRO A 223 -16.28 23.29 6.72
C PRO A 223 -16.43 24.80 6.63
N GLY A 224 -15.85 25.40 5.59
CA GLY A 224 -15.86 26.84 5.34
C GLY A 224 -14.83 27.65 6.16
N ALA A 225 -14.07 27.00 7.06
CA ALA A 225 -12.97 27.64 7.77
C ALA A 225 -11.61 27.40 7.08
N GLU A 226 -10.71 28.34 7.28
CA GLU A 226 -9.34 28.28 6.77
C GLU A 226 -8.38 29.01 7.72
N PRO A 227 -7.06 28.76 7.68
CA PRO A 227 -6.11 29.48 8.51
C PRO A 227 -6.17 31.00 8.24
N LEU A 228 -5.79 31.79 9.23
CA LEU A 228 -5.73 33.23 9.06
C LEU A 228 -4.68 33.62 8.03
N PRO A 229 -4.90 34.67 7.22
CA PRO A 229 -3.93 35.15 6.25
C PRO A 229 -2.67 35.64 6.93
N THR A 230 -1.62 35.85 6.15
CA THR A 230 -0.37 36.45 6.59
C THR A 230 -0.61 37.81 7.22
N GLN A 231 0.25 38.21 8.19
CA GLN A 231 0.15 39.55 8.73
C GLN A 231 0.43 40.61 7.65
N PRO A 232 -0.27 41.77 7.68
CA PRO A 232 0.10 42.90 6.84
C PRO A 232 1.54 43.32 7.10
N TRP A 233 2.30 43.50 6.05
CA TRP A 233 3.68 43.99 6.18
C TRP A 233 3.71 45.42 6.67
N LYS A 234 4.51 45.70 7.70
CA LYS A 234 4.61 47.05 8.32
C LYS A 234 5.73 47.92 7.73
N GLY A 235 6.29 47.51 6.58
CA GLY A 235 7.34 48.28 5.89
C GLY A 235 8.77 48.08 6.43
N GLN A 236 8.97 47.26 7.46
CA GLN A 236 10.29 46.94 8.02
C GLN A 236 10.55 45.44 8.05
N GLY A 237 11.76 45.03 7.73
CA GLY A 237 12.17 43.63 7.69
C GLY A 237 11.58 42.84 6.50
N ARG A 238 11.69 41.50 6.58
CA ARG A 238 11.15 40.58 5.54
C ARG A 238 9.62 40.54 5.62
N PRO A 239 8.89 40.70 4.49
CA PRO A 239 7.44 40.54 4.49
C PRO A 239 7.01 39.20 5.05
N PRO A 240 5.99 39.14 5.92
CA PRO A 240 5.40 37.91 6.39
C PRO A 240 4.83 37.09 5.20
N ARG A 241 5.07 35.79 5.18
CA ARG A 241 4.62 34.93 4.06
C ARG A 241 3.80 33.72 4.51
N LEU A 242 3.73 33.50 5.83
CA LEU A 242 3.15 32.28 6.37
C LEU A 242 1.75 32.55 6.93
N LEU A 243 0.89 31.57 6.75
CA LEU A 243 -0.45 31.54 7.35
C LEU A 243 -0.35 31.53 8.88
N ARG A 244 -1.43 31.89 9.56
CA ARG A 244 -1.46 32.03 11.00
C ARG A 244 -2.64 31.31 11.64
N ARG A 245 -2.51 31.09 12.93
CA ARG A 245 -3.57 30.65 13.84
C ARG A 245 -3.67 31.63 15.00
N SER A 246 -4.78 31.63 15.72
CA SER A 246 -4.93 32.34 16.98
C SER A 246 -5.58 31.45 18.02
N ASP A 247 -5.55 31.82 19.30
CA ASP A 247 -6.14 31.00 20.37
C ASP A 247 -7.63 30.70 20.15
N ARG A 248 -8.34 31.58 19.45
CA ARG A 248 -9.77 31.44 19.15
C ARG A 248 -10.03 30.87 17.74
N HIS A 249 -9.01 30.64 16.96
CA HIS A 249 -9.12 30.17 15.57
C HIS A 249 -8.07 29.07 15.34
N GLN A 250 -8.46 27.86 15.71
CA GLN A 250 -7.63 26.65 15.68
C GLN A 250 -8.33 25.54 14.90
N PRO A 251 -7.57 24.69 14.23
CA PRO A 251 -8.14 23.47 13.63
C PRO A 251 -8.56 22.49 14.73
N VAL A 252 -9.51 21.63 14.40
CA VAL A 252 -10.01 20.59 15.28
C VAL A 252 -9.58 19.20 14.80
N SER A 253 -9.54 18.20 15.66
CA SER A 253 -9.32 16.82 15.21
C SER A 253 -10.55 16.31 14.44
N VAL A 254 -10.33 15.38 13.51
CA VAL A 254 -11.44 14.77 12.76
C VAL A 254 -12.44 14.07 13.69
N LYS A 255 -12.00 13.56 14.84
CA LYS A 255 -12.88 13.02 15.89
C LYS A 255 -13.74 14.12 16.51
N GLN A 256 -13.15 15.24 16.93
CA GLN A 256 -13.89 16.38 17.48
C GLN A 256 -14.91 16.94 16.49
N LEU A 257 -14.55 16.96 15.20
CA LEU A 257 -15.46 17.39 14.13
C LEU A 257 -16.62 16.42 13.94
N ALA A 258 -16.39 15.11 14.08
CA ALA A 258 -17.39 14.07 13.83
C ALA A 258 -18.42 13.92 14.95
N MET A 259 -18.02 14.05 16.22
CA MET A 259 -18.85 13.78 17.40
C MET A 259 -20.19 14.55 17.42
N PRO A 260 -20.22 15.89 17.22
CA PRO A 260 -21.48 16.65 17.24
C PRO A 260 -22.36 16.40 16.00
N ARG A 261 -21.87 15.68 14.99
CA ARG A 261 -22.55 15.45 13.69
C ARG A 261 -23.23 14.07 13.60
N SER A 262 -23.53 13.43 14.72
CA SER A 262 -24.07 12.05 14.74
C SER A 262 -25.35 11.88 13.88
N SER A 263 -26.18 12.91 13.75
CA SER A 263 -27.39 12.93 12.92
C SER A 263 -27.11 12.98 11.40
N ALA A 264 -25.91 13.38 11.00
CA ALA A 264 -25.52 13.45 9.59
C ALA A 264 -25.13 12.08 9.01
N PHE A 265 -24.92 11.09 9.86
CA PHE A 265 -24.51 9.75 9.41
C PHE A 265 -25.68 8.97 8.83
N LYS A 266 -25.52 8.49 7.59
CA LYS A 266 -26.52 7.75 6.83
C LYS A 266 -26.08 6.31 6.63
N ASP A 267 -27.04 5.37 6.62
CA ASP A 267 -26.77 3.97 6.26
C ASP A 267 -26.35 3.86 4.80
N VAL A 268 -25.20 3.26 4.56
CA VAL A 268 -24.67 2.99 3.22
C VAL A 268 -24.31 1.53 3.10
N THR A 269 -24.86 0.87 2.09
CA THR A 269 -24.44 -0.47 1.65
C THR A 269 -23.47 -0.31 0.49
N TRP A 270 -22.26 -0.87 0.60
CA TRP A 270 -21.23 -0.74 -0.45
C TRP A 270 -20.97 -2.02 -1.22
N ARG A 271 -21.32 -3.20 -0.67
CA ARG A 271 -21.08 -4.50 -1.33
C ARG A 271 -22.03 -5.57 -0.78
N ALA A 272 -22.39 -6.55 -1.61
CA ALA A 272 -22.90 -7.83 -1.15
C ALA A 272 -21.71 -8.71 -0.71
N GLY A 273 -21.77 -9.29 0.46
CA GLY A 273 -20.84 -10.28 0.96
C GLY A 273 -21.49 -11.68 0.93
N THR A 274 -20.74 -12.72 1.23
CA THR A 274 -21.22 -14.11 1.31
C THR A 274 -22.27 -14.30 2.41
N ALA A 275 -22.12 -13.62 3.53
CA ALA A 275 -23.04 -13.69 4.68
C ALA A 275 -24.10 -12.57 4.69
N GLY A 276 -24.21 -11.75 3.64
CA GLY A 276 -25.19 -10.67 3.56
C GLY A 276 -24.62 -9.34 3.06
N LYS A 277 -25.42 -8.28 3.12
CA LYS A 277 -25.02 -6.94 2.67
C LYS A 277 -24.05 -6.29 3.67
N LEU A 278 -22.90 -5.86 3.20
CA LEU A 278 -21.94 -5.07 3.97
C LEU A 278 -22.41 -3.62 4.01
N ARG A 279 -22.77 -3.14 5.20
CA ARG A 279 -23.33 -1.80 5.45
C ARG A 279 -22.81 -1.23 6.76
N SER A 280 -22.71 0.09 6.83
CA SER A 280 -22.43 0.86 8.04
C SER A 280 -23.00 2.27 7.88
N ARG A 281 -22.86 3.11 8.92
CA ARG A 281 -23.24 4.51 8.83
C ARG A 281 -22.05 5.36 8.45
N PHE A 282 -22.23 6.27 7.51
CA PHE A 282 -21.21 7.17 7.01
C PHE A 282 -21.70 8.61 6.92
N ALA A 283 -20.81 9.54 7.16
CA ALA A 283 -20.97 10.95 6.83
C ALA A 283 -19.74 11.44 6.05
N ALA A 284 -19.92 12.43 5.20
CA ALA A 284 -18.85 13.09 4.48
C ALA A 284 -19.04 14.61 4.50
N VAL A 285 -17.94 15.33 4.72
CA VAL A 285 -17.92 16.80 4.72
C VAL A 285 -16.67 17.31 3.99
N ARG A 286 -16.72 18.53 3.50
CA ARG A 286 -15.54 19.20 2.92
C ARG A 286 -14.77 19.88 4.04
N VAL A 287 -13.45 19.63 4.10
CA VAL A 287 -12.54 20.18 5.11
C VAL A 287 -11.22 20.56 4.48
N ARG A 288 -10.43 21.39 5.15
CA ARG A 288 -9.03 21.64 4.77
C ARG A 288 -8.12 20.92 5.75
N PRO A 289 -7.14 20.12 5.28
CA PRO A 289 -6.07 19.61 6.14
C PRO A 289 -5.34 20.75 6.85
N ALA A 290 -4.97 20.54 8.11
CA ALA A 290 -4.34 21.57 8.92
C ALA A 290 -2.92 21.24 9.37
N HIS A 291 -2.36 20.08 8.98
CA HIS A 291 -1.02 19.71 9.39
C HIS A 291 0.02 20.68 8.81
N ARG A 292 0.74 21.41 9.69
CA ARG A 292 1.78 22.38 9.33
C ARG A 292 1.35 23.45 8.31
N ASP A 293 0.07 23.81 8.27
CA ASP A 293 -0.42 24.87 7.38
C ASP A 293 0.21 26.25 7.70
N TYR A 294 0.61 26.47 8.96
CA TYR A 294 1.36 27.66 9.39
C TYR A 294 2.78 27.76 8.81
N GLU A 295 3.28 26.71 8.16
CA GLU A 295 4.54 26.72 7.39
C GLU A 295 4.30 27.03 5.89
N LYS A 296 3.05 27.26 5.47
CA LYS A 296 2.65 27.51 4.09
C LYS A 296 2.23 28.97 3.86
N ALA A 297 2.33 29.37 2.62
CA ALA A 297 1.85 30.70 2.15
C ALA A 297 0.36 30.67 1.78
N GLU A 298 -0.16 29.51 1.41
CA GLU A 298 -1.54 29.30 0.99
C GLU A 298 -2.18 28.13 1.73
N PRO A 299 -3.50 28.18 2.00
CA PRO A 299 -4.21 27.08 2.61
C PRO A 299 -4.14 25.81 1.75
N TYR A 300 -4.18 24.64 2.37
CA TYR A 300 -4.43 23.41 1.63
C TYR A 300 -5.77 23.49 0.89
N PRO A 301 -5.89 22.85 -0.29
CA PRO A 301 -7.18 22.72 -0.94
C PRO A 301 -8.16 21.94 -0.07
N GLU A 302 -9.45 22.18 -0.27
CA GLU A 302 -10.47 21.38 0.39
C GLU A 302 -10.49 19.95 -0.12
N GLU A 303 -10.65 19.02 0.82
CA GLU A 303 -10.77 17.59 0.57
C GLU A 303 -12.06 17.06 1.21
N TRP A 304 -12.50 15.89 0.80
CA TRP A 304 -13.50 15.14 1.53
C TRP A 304 -12.90 14.55 2.79
N LEU A 305 -13.55 14.74 3.92
CA LEU A 305 -13.43 13.90 5.11
C LEU A 305 -14.60 12.93 5.13
N LEU A 306 -14.34 11.65 4.87
CA LEU A 306 -15.31 10.56 5.01
C LEU A 306 -15.11 9.92 6.39
N MET A 307 -16.21 9.72 7.12
CA MET A 307 -16.23 9.18 8.48
C MET A 307 -17.18 7.98 8.54
N GLU A 308 -16.76 6.93 9.23
CA GLU A 308 -17.59 5.74 9.50
C GLU A 308 -17.91 5.65 10.99
N TRP A 309 -19.20 5.55 11.30
CA TRP A 309 -19.70 5.34 12.65
C TRP A 309 -20.65 4.15 12.67
N PRO A 310 -20.15 2.93 12.90
CA PRO A 310 -20.97 1.74 12.95
C PRO A 310 -22.08 1.86 14.01
N LYS A 311 -23.20 1.21 13.77
CA LYS A 311 -24.29 1.18 14.74
C LYS A 311 -23.87 0.43 15.99
N GLY A 312 -24.07 1.02 17.16
CA GLY A 312 -23.67 0.45 18.46
C GLY A 312 -22.32 0.92 18.97
N GLU A 313 -21.50 1.56 18.13
CA GLU A 313 -20.24 2.15 18.58
C GLU A 313 -20.47 3.50 19.28
N ALA A 314 -19.66 3.78 20.30
CA ALA A 314 -19.73 5.04 21.06
C ALA A 314 -19.22 6.24 20.25
N GLU A 315 -18.33 5.99 19.27
CA GLU A 315 -17.66 7.01 18.46
C GLU A 315 -17.36 6.49 17.05
N PRO A 316 -17.07 7.40 16.09
CA PRO A 316 -16.63 6.98 14.76
C PRO A 316 -15.33 6.18 14.82
N THR A 317 -15.28 5.09 14.07
CA THR A 317 -14.17 4.11 14.13
C THR A 317 -13.14 4.27 13.03
N LYS A 318 -13.54 4.85 11.86
CA LYS A 318 -12.65 5.02 10.72
C LYS A 318 -12.87 6.36 10.03
N TYR A 319 -11.76 6.93 9.54
CA TYR A 319 -11.72 8.21 8.86
C TYR A 319 -10.87 8.10 7.59
N TRP A 320 -11.27 8.80 6.54
CA TRP A 320 -10.51 8.92 5.29
C TRP A 320 -10.53 10.36 4.81
N VAL A 321 -9.44 10.79 4.19
CA VAL A 321 -9.41 12.01 3.39
C VAL A 321 -9.36 11.66 1.90
N SER A 322 -9.97 12.51 1.07
CA SER A 322 -10.08 12.22 -0.37
C SER A 322 -10.10 13.49 -1.20
N THR A 323 -9.34 13.46 -2.30
CA THR A 323 -9.31 14.49 -3.34
C THR A 323 -10.29 14.24 -4.48
N LEU A 324 -11.20 13.28 -4.35
CA LEU A 324 -12.26 13.07 -5.34
C LEU A 324 -13.10 14.35 -5.53
N PRO A 325 -13.68 14.56 -6.73
CA PRO A 325 -14.43 15.77 -7.05
C PRO A 325 -15.49 16.14 -6.01
N PRO A 326 -15.77 17.44 -5.77
CA PRO A 326 -16.76 17.89 -4.80
C PRO A 326 -18.18 17.36 -5.06
N THR A 327 -18.46 16.99 -6.33
CA THR A 327 -19.74 16.41 -6.75
C THR A 327 -19.90 14.92 -6.45
N THR A 328 -18.84 14.28 -5.88
CA THR A 328 -18.85 12.84 -5.60
C THR A 328 -19.89 12.50 -4.54
N LYS A 329 -20.82 11.59 -4.87
CA LYS A 329 -21.89 11.16 -3.96
C LYS A 329 -21.32 10.30 -2.82
N LEU A 330 -21.90 10.41 -1.63
CA LEU A 330 -21.49 9.64 -0.43
C LEU A 330 -21.30 8.15 -0.71
N LYS A 331 -22.24 7.51 -1.42
CA LYS A 331 -22.14 6.08 -1.77
C LYS A 331 -20.90 5.76 -2.63
N ALA A 332 -20.51 6.66 -3.52
CA ALA A 332 -19.32 6.49 -4.36
C ALA A 332 -18.02 6.64 -3.54
N LEU A 333 -17.95 7.63 -2.63
CA LEU A 333 -16.85 7.78 -1.68
C LEU A 333 -16.69 6.53 -0.82
N VAL A 334 -17.77 6.03 -0.24
CA VAL A 334 -17.77 4.83 0.60
C VAL A 334 -17.32 3.61 -0.21
N LYS A 335 -17.88 3.42 -1.43
CA LYS A 335 -17.50 2.29 -2.28
C LYS A 335 -16.00 2.31 -2.60
N MET A 336 -15.43 3.49 -2.89
CA MET A 336 -14.01 3.65 -3.18
C MET A 336 -13.16 3.41 -1.93
N ALA A 337 -13.47 4.03 -0.79
CA ALA A 337 -12.74 3.84 0.46
C ALA A 337 -12.70 2.37 0.94
N LYS A 338 -13.79 1.64 0.68
CA LYS A 338 -13.90 0.23 1.05
C LYS A 338 -13.30 -0.73 0.01
N HIS A 339 -12.88 -0.25 -1.16
CA HIS A 339 -12.39 -1.12 -2.23
C HIS A 339 -11.04 -1.80 -1.94
N ARG A 340 -10.29 -1.33 -0.94
CA ARG A 340 -9.06 -1.99 -0.47
C ARG A 340 -9.24 -3.46 -0.07
N TRP A 341 -10.45 -3.90 0.30
CA TRP A 341 -10.71 -5.29 0.66
C TRP A 341 -10.23 -6.31 -0.39
N ILE A 342 -10.16 -5.90 -1.66
CA ILE A 342 -9.79 -6.81 -2.77
C ILE A 342 -8.38 -7.35 -2.59
N ILE A 343 -7.42 -6.52 -2.19
CA ILE A 343 -6.03 -6.96 -1.97
C ILE A 343 -5.86 -7.74 -0.66
N GLU A 344 -6.70 -7.50 0.35
CA GLU A 344 -6.69 -8.30 1.58
C GLU A 344 -7.02 -9.76 1.26
N ARG A 345 -8.01 -9.98 0.38
CA ARG A 345 -8.35 -11.31 -0.13
C ARG A 345 -7.20 -11.89 -0.97
N ASP A 346 -6.61 -11.12 -1.87
CA ASP A 346 -5.49 -11.58 -2.69
C ASP A 346 -4.32 -12.04 -1.82
N TYR A 347 -3.96 -11.29 -0.79
CA TYR A 347 -2.91 -11.71 0.14
C TYR A 347 -3.27 -12.97 0.92
N GLU A 348 -4.52 -13.13 1.31
CA GLU A 348 -4.99 -14.36 1.97
C GLU A 348 -4.84 -15.56 1.03
N GLU A 349 -5.30 -15.44 -0.22
CA GLU A 349 -5.18 -16.48 -1.25
C GLU A 349 -3.71 -16.77 -1.58
N LEU A 350 -2.87 -15.75 -1.83
CA LEU A 350 -1.44 -15.92 -2.12
C LEU A 350 -0.70 -16.63 -0.96
N LYS A 351 -1.05 -16.34 0.28
CA LYS A 351 -0.43 -16.98 1.43
C LYS A 351 -0.91 -18.41 1.64
N ARG A 352 -2.20 -18.67 1.48
CA ARG A 352 -2.80 -20.00 1.69
C ARG A 352 -2.51 -20.95 0.54
N GLU A 353 -2.80 -20.52 -0.70
CA GLU A 353 -2.77 -21.39 -1.87
C GLU A 353 -1.37 -21.48 -2.50
N LEU A 354 -0.68 -20.35 -2.63
CA LEU A 354 0.62 -20.27 -3.29
C LEU A 354 1.81 -20.21 -2.32
N GLY A 355 1.55 -20.18 -1.00
CA GLY A 355 2.60 -20.18 0.01
C GLY A 355 3.52 -18.96 -0.04
N LEU A 356 2.97 -17.77 -0.29
CA LEU A 356 3.75 -16.51 -0.37
C LEU A 356 4.70 -16.29 0.82
N GLY A 357 4.37 -16.82 2.01
CA GLY A 357 5.21 -16.74 3.21
C GLY A 357 6.22 -17.88 3.38
N HIS A 358 6.21 -18.90 2.51
CA HIS A 358 7.00 -20.12 2.69
C HIS A 358 8.46 -20.03 2.22
N PHE A 359 8.85 -18.93 1.58
CA PHE A 359 10.23 -18.72 1.19
C PHE A 359 11.14 -18.53 2.41
N GLU A 360 12.19 -19.36 2.50
CA GLU A 360 13.10 -19.42 3.66
C GLU A 360 14.44 -18.70 3.42
N GLY A 361 14.66 -18.14 2.26
CA GLY A 361 15.88 -17.41 1.92
C GLY A 361 16.18 -16.27 2.91
N ARG A 362 17.49 -16.02 3.12
CA ARG A 362 17.98 -15.00 4.06
C ARG A 362 18.56 -13.77 3.38
N ASN A 363 18.92 -13.88 2.11
CA ASN A 363 19.54 -12.82 1.33
C ASN A 363 18.51 -11.78 0.85
N TRP A 364 19.05 -10.69 0.33
CA TRP A 364 18.29 -9.61 -0.32
C TRP A 364 17.60 -10.11 -1.58
#